data_0f41e60de43132721601e276a4e87aa8
#
_entry.id   0f41e60de43132721601e276a4e87aa8
#
_cell.length_a   1.000
_cell.length_b   1.000
_cell.length_c   1.000
_cell.angle_alpha   90.00
_cell.angle_beta   90.00
_cell.angle_gamma   90.00
#
_symmetry.space_group_name_H-M   'P 1'
#
loop_
_entity.id
_entity.type
_entity.pdbx_description
1 polymer ?
#
loop_
_entity_poly.entity_id
_entity_poly.type
_entity_poly.pdbx_seq_one_letter_code
_entity_poly.pdbx_strand_id
1 'polypeptide(L)'
;LNPCWCVLQEKEGKGVLGAIEGTPEGYYVYPDVFKSELNQSFPLEGKPLAVSARKNYGDTFLSSMLGFFGFKVSPALMVVTDRGLALLTPSTLITRYPSNKILFEPAGKGEPLNIEFYKMSTHGELFVNSGKAYCAPMDGFCVPFSVKKESEFPAISAYGSYGGGFLFFDSESHRFLSASIPGYYDYMMNQATQNIRNYGTKWSDQKPVSTYSMSDESNLFDPDVIDPSLEIHDIVTGGNWGNFAYAIASPRNGKELTVFKFSAQDEDPICAAQYTIALPSEVNVETAKFAASYAYTANLIFMTSGNKLYRIDLDRGRAIELYTYETDPSAQIVALKFKDSESVREEDDDEETGEYKEKLGMSLGLGINTADKGVVVELQLTVAGDVSREENSICVYEDPEQLIGKVVDISYNYE
;
A
#
# COMPACT_ATOMS: atom_id res chain seq x y z
N LEU A 1 1.61 17.28 12.05
CA LEU A 1 0.79 16.19 12.60
C LEU A 1 1.63 15.38 13.57
N ASN A 2 1.05 15.04 14.72
CA ASN A 2 1.56 14.00 15.61
C ASN A 2 1.25 12.62 14.99
N PRO A 3 1.71 11.50 15.59
CA PRO A 3 1.30 10.18 15.15
C PRO A 3 -0.23 10.07 15.02
N CYS A 4 -0.71 9.68 13.85
CA CYS A 4 -2.14 9.75 13.54
C CYS A 4 -2.54 8.84 12.37
N TRP A 5 -3.82 8.48 12.33
CA TRP A 5 -4.45 8.04 11.09
C TRP A 5 -4.72 9.24 10.20
N CYS A 6 -4.07 9.33 9.06
CA CYS A 6 -4.43 10.25 7.99
C CYS A 6 -5.63 9.68 7.23
N VAL A 7 -6.65 10.50 7.04
CA VAL A 7 -7.92 10.09 6.42
C VAL A 7 -8.16 10.94 5.19
N LEU A 8 -7.96 10.38 4.02
CA LEU A 8 -8.31 11.06 2.77
C LEU A 8 -9.79 10.92 2.50
N GLN A 9 -10.44 12.04 2.28
CA GLN A 9 -11.89 12.15 2.06
C GLN A 9 -12.19 12.82 0.74
N GLU A 10 -13.39 12.57 0.24
CA GLU A 10 -13.97 13.29 -0.90
C GLU A 10 -15.13 14.18 -0.42
N LYS A 11 -15.05 15.45 -0.77
CA LYS A 11 -16.12 16.41 -0.53
C LYS A 11 -16.34 17.22 -1.80
N GLU A 12 -17.54 17.13 -2.36
CA GLU A 12 -17.90 17.84 -3.60
C GLU A 12 -16.89 17.62 -4.75
N GLY A 13 -16.42 16.37 -4.90
CA GLY A 13 -15.44 15.99 -5.91
C GLY A 13 -14.01 16.42 -5.65
N LYS A 14 -13.71 16.99 -4.47
CA LYS A 14 -12.38 17.44 -4.06
C LYS A 14 -11.84 16.63 -2.90
N GLY A 15 -10.50 16.61 -2.79
CA GLY A 15 -9.83 15.98 -1.65
C GLY A 15 -9.94 16.84 -0.38
N VAL A 16 -10.09 16.16 0.74
CA VAL A 16 -9.97 16.70 2.08
C VAL A 16 -9.11 15.73 2.88
N LEU A 17 -8.14 16.23 3.62
CA LEU A 17 -7.32 15.41 4.49
C LEU A 17 -7.74 15.62 5.94
N GLY A 18 -8.23 14.58 6.57
CA GLY A 18 -8.46 14.51 8.02
C GLY A 18 -7.34 13.79 8.73
N ALA A 19 -7.35 13.89 10.04
CA ALA A 19 -6.45 13.16 10.93
C ALA A 19 -7.15 12.72 12.20
N ILE A 20 -6.74 11.56 12.73
CA ILE A 20 -7.13 11.07 14.04
C ILE A 20 -5.85 10.88 14.84
N GLU A 21 -5.56 11.81 15.74
CA GLU A 21 -4.36 11.81 16.58
C GLU A 21 -4.63 11.15 17.93
N GLY A 22 -3.66 10.39 18.41
CA GLY A 22 -3.71 9.75 19.72
C GLY A 22 -3.88 8.24 19.64
N THR A 23 -4.34 7.67 20.72
CA THR A 23 -4.50 6.24 20.93
C THR A 23 -5.94 5.90 21.26
N PRO A 24 -6.34 4.61 21.29
CA PRO A 24 -7.68 4.21 21.73
C PRO A 24 -8.12 4.75 23.10
N GLU A 25 -7.17 5.02 23.99
CA GLU A 25 -7.45 5.56 25.33
C GLU A 25 -7.75 7.06 25.32
N GLY A 26 -7.28 7.78 24.30
CA GLY A 26 -7.52 9.21 24.15
C GLY A 26 -7.08 9.72 22.79
N TYR A 27 -8.00 10.28 22.05
CA TYR A 27 -7.76 10.74 20.68
C TYR A 27 -8.53 12.02 20.35
N TYR A 28 -8.07 12.66 19.28
CA TYR A 28 -8.71 13.84 18.68
C TYR A 28 -8.97 13.60 17.21
N VAL A 29 -10.14 14.03 16.73
CA VAL A 29 -10.54 13.93 15.32
C VAL A 29 -10.47 15.32 14.69
N TYR A 30 -9.71 15.42 13.61
CA TYR A 30 -9.60 16.61 12.76
C TYR A 30 -10.19 16.30 11.40
N PRO A 31 -11.39 16.78 11.04
CA PRO A 31 -11.99 16.47 9.75
C PRO A 31 -11.25 17.07 8.56
N ASP A 32 -10.56 18.19 8.75
CA ASP A 32 -9.79 18.89 7.71
C ASP A 32 -8.59 19.59 8.33
N VAL A 33 -7.44 18.93 8.26
CA VAL A 33 -6.19 19.43 8.86
C VAL A 33 -5.61 20.64 8.14
N PHE A 34 -5.80 20.76 6.83
CA PHE A 34 -5.35 21.95 6.10
C PHE A 34 -6.11 23.20 6.54
N LYS A 35 -7.40 23.08 6.74
CA LYS A 35 -8.22 24.18 7.20
C LYS A 35 -7.98 24.51 8.66
N SER A 36 -7.95 23.51 9.55
CA SER A 36 -7.80 23.73 10.99
C SER A 36 -6.41 24.21 11.38
N GLU A 37 -5.36 23.62 10.80
CA GLU A 37 -3.98 23.89 11.20
C GLU A 37 -3.32 25.00 10.38
N LEU A 38 -3.64 25.11 9.10
CA LEU A 38 -2.94 26.04 8.20
C LEU A 38 -3.84 27.13 7.62
N ASN A 39 -5.15 27.07 7.83
CA ASN A 39 -6.13 27.92 7.16
C ASN A 39 -5.95 27.95 5.63
N GLN A 40 -5.66 26.78 5.06
CA GLN A 40 -5.41 26.56 3.64
C GLN A 40 -6.35 25.48 3.08
N SER A 41 -6.38 25.39 1.76
CA SER A 41 -7.10 24.35 1.04
C SER A 41 -6.19 23.15 0.81
N PHE A 42 -6.80 22.00 0.53
CA PHE A 42 -6.10 20.81 0.06
C PHE A 42 -5.21 21.15 -1.15
N PRO A 43 -3.96 20.65 -1.20
CA PRO A 43 -2.95 21.14 -2.15
C PRO A 43 -3.14 20.70 -3.60
N LEU A 44 -4.08 19.80 -3.88
CA LEU A 44 -4.29 19.23 -5.21
C LEU A 44 -5.72 19.46 -5.70
N GLU A 45 -5.84 19.66 -7.01
CA GLU A 45 -7.10 19.58 -7.73
C GLU A 45 -7.39 18.11 -8.10
N GLY A 46 -8.66 17.83 -8.43
CA GLY A 46 -9.10 16.54 -8.94
C GLY A 46 -9.69 15.62 -7.86
N LYS A 47 -10.10 14.46 -8.33
CA LYS A 47 -10.71 13.42 -7.47
C LYS A 47 -9.66 12.75 -6.61
N PRO A 48 -9.82 12.68 -5.28
CA PRO A 48 -8.86 12.02 -4.41
C PRO A 48 -8.82 10.51 -4.69
N LEU A 49 -7.60 9.96 -4.69
CA LEU A 49 -7.36 8.53 -4.97
C LEU A 49 -6.69 7.80 -3.81
N ALA A 50 -5.63 8.37 -3.23
CA ALA A 50 -4.83 7.67 -2.23
C ALA A 50 -4.09 8.62 -1.29
N VAL A 51 -3.82 8.12 -0.09
CA VAL A 51 -2.88 8.70 0.87
C VAL A 51 -1.93 7.61 1.34
N SER A 52 -0.64 7.93 1.41
CA SER A 52 0.39 7.00 1.87
C SER A 52 1.42 7.70 2.74
N ALA A 53 1.50 7.29 3.99
CA ALA A 53 2.57 7.69 4.87
C ALA A 53 3.79 6.80 4.61
N ARG A 54 4.96 7.43 4.52
CA ARG A 54 6.24 6.75 4.36
C ARG A 54 7.02 6.85 5.65
N LYS A 55 7.52 5.73 6.09
CA LYS A 55 8.47 5.69 7.19
C LYS A 55 9.73 6.44 6.86
N ASN A 56 10.34 6.92 7.93
CA ASN A 56 11.76 7.17 7.89
C ASN A 56 12.49 5.84 7.67
N TYR A 57 13.25 5.71 6.59
CA TYR A 57 14.08 4.54 6.31
C TYR A 57 15.22 4.33 7.35
N GLY A 58 15.08 4.92 8.55
CA GLY A 58 16.05 4.83 9.65
C GLY A 58 16.35 3.42 10.14
N ASP A 59 15.44 2.48 9.97
CA ASP A 59 15.53 1.14 10.57
C ASP A 59 15.95 0.03 9.59
N THR A 60 16.24 0.34 8.34
CA THR A 60 16.74 -0.65 7.38
C THR A 60 18.24 -0.53 7.18
N PHE A 61 18.90 -1.65 6.86
CA PHE A 61 20.32 -1.66 6.47
C PHE A 61 20.67 -0.58 5.43
N LEU A 62 19.74 -0.30 4.56
CA LEU A 62 19.88 0.69 3.51
C LEU A 62 19.89 2.12 4.03
N SER A 63 19.08 2.43 5.00
CA SER A 63 19.03 3.77 5.59
C SER A 63 20.22 4.01 6.49
N SER A 64 20.74 2.97 7.16
CA SER A 64 22.01 3.05 7.85
C SER A 64 23.13 3.38 6.88
N MET A 65 23.14 2.77 5.70
CA MET A 65 24.07 3.12 4.63
C MET A 65 23.84 4.54 4.09
N LEU A 66 22.59 4.95 3.87
CA LEU A 66 22.29 6.31 3.44
C LEU A 66 22.69 7.35 4.46
N GLY A 67 22.45 7.08 5.74
CA GLY A 67 22.91 7.93 6.83
C GLY A 67 24.42 8.07 6.86
N PHE A 68 25.16 6.99 6.58
CA PHE A 68 26.61 7.01 6.46
C PHE A 68 27.10 7.94 5.33
N PHE A 69 26.35 8.03 4.23
CA PHE A 69 26.63 8.95 3.11
C PHE A 69 26.05 10.36 3.29
N GLY A 70 25.47 10.68 4.45
CA GLY A 70 24.97 12.00 4.78
C GLY A 70 23.56 12.31 4.26
N PHE A 71 22.83 11.32 3.78
CA PHE A 71 21.42 11.50 3.37
C PHE A 71 20.49 11.50 4.58
N LYS A 72 19.75 12.56 4.75
CA LYS A 72 18.63 12.59 5.69
C LYS A 72 17.39 12.04 4.99
N VAL A 73 17.06 10.80 5.27
CA VAL A 73 15.77 10.26 4.93
C VAL A 73 14.78 10.75 6.00
N SER A 74 13.77 11.45 5.58
CA SER A 74 12.76 12.00 6.49
C SER A 74 11.39 11.44 6.12
N PRO A 75 10.49 11.26 7.10
CA PRO A 75 9.14 10.81 6.83
C PRO A 75 8.43 11.72 5.85
N ALA A 76 7.55 11.15 5.08
CA ALA A 76 6.78 11.85 4.07
C ALA A 76 5.36 11.32 4.00
N LEU A 77 4.45 12.18 3.59
CA LEU A 77 3.06 11.86 3.34
C LEU A 77 2.75 12.17 1.87
N MET A 78 2.44 11.14 1.10
CA MET A 78 1.99 11.29 -0.28
C MET A 78 0.48 11.40 -0.32
N VAL A 79 -0.03 12.42 -0.96
CA VAL A 79 -1.44 12.54 -1.33
C VAL A 79 -1.57 12.52 -2.84
N VAL A 80 -2.57 11.82 -3.34
CA VAL A 80 -2.76 11.55 -4.77
C VAL A 80 -4.20 11.82 -5.16
N THR A 81 -4.36 12.55 -6.26
CA THR A 81 -5.63 12.70 -6.98
C THR A 81 -5.46 12.20 -8.42
N ASP A 82 -6.53 12.15 -9.17
CA ASP A 82 -6.45 11.83 -10.60
C ASP A 82 -5.69 12.88 -11.42
N ARG A 83 -5.45 14.07 -10.85
CA ARG A 83 -4.75 15.19 -11.51
C ARG A 83 -3.39 15.53 -10.93
N GLY A 84 -2.98 14.90 -9.84
CA GLY A 84 -1.71 15.25 -9.25
C GLY A 84 -1.27 14.38 -8.10
N LEU A 85 0.01 14.56 -7.75
CA LEU A 85 0.64 13.97 -6.57
C LEU A 85 1.31 15.10 -5.79
N ALA A 86 1.25 15.06 -4.49
CA ALA A 86 1.98 15.97 -3.63
C ALA A 86 2.65 15.21 -2.49
N LEU A 87 3.95 15.36 -2.37
CA LEU A 87 4.73 14.84 -1.26
C LEU A 87 4.82 15.92 -0.18
N LEU A 88 4.24 15.62 0.97
CA LEU A 88 4.16 16.54 2.10
C LEU A 88 5.15 16.17 3.20
N THR A 89 5.56 17.16 3.96
CA THR A 89 6.20 16.94 5.26
C THR A 89 5.11 16.70 6.30
N PRO A 90 5.04 15.54 6.97
CA PRO A 90 3.92 15.22 7.86
C PRO A 90 3.76 16.21 9.01
N SER A 91 4.85 16.66 9.61
CA SER A 91 4.82 17.57 10.78
C SER A 91 4.30 18.97 10.46
N THR A 92 4.50 19.45 9.23
CA THR A 92 4.14 20.82 8.83
C THR A 92 3.09 20.89 7.73
N LEU A 93 2.78 19.78 7.06
CA LEU A 93 1.92 19.68 5.89
C LEU A 93 2.40 20.51 4.68
N ILE A 94 3.63 20.97 4.72
CA ILE A 94 4.21 21.73 3.60
C ILE A 94 4.55 20.77 2.46
N THR A 95 4.15 21.15 1.25
CA THR A 95 4.48 20.39 0.05
C THR A 95 5.98 20.50 -0.25
N ARG A 96 6.69 19.37 -0.17
CA ARG A 96 8.11 19.28 -0.58
C ARG A 96 8.22 19.24 -2.10
N TYR A 97 7.44 18.36 -2.71
CA TYR A 97 7.46 18.11 -4.15
C TYR A 97 6.03 18.08 -4.69
N PRO A 98 5.64 19.07 -5.49
CA PRO A 98 4.42 19.04 -6.27
C PRO A 98 4.59 18.16 -7.51
N SER A 99 3.49 17.76 -8.15
CA SER A 99 3.42 16.82 -9.27
C SER A 99 4.48 17.03 -10.36
N ASN A 100 4.72 18.27 -10.75
CA ASN A 100 5.68 18.60 -11.82
C ASN A 100 7.16 18.41 -11.43
N LYS A 101 7.45 18.13 -10.16
CA LYS A 101 8.80 17.87 -9.64
C LYS A 101 8.99 16.46 -9.13
N ILE A 102 7.91 15.72 -8.91
CA ILE A 102 7.95 14.31 -8.52
C ILE A 102 8.34 13.45 -9.72
N LEU A 103 7.81 13.79 -10.90
CA LEU A 103 8.12 13.10 -12.13
C LEU A 103 9.51 13.49 -12.62
N PHE A 104 10.38 12.50 -12.81
CA PHE A 104 11.74 12.72 -13.31
C PHE A 104 11.73 13.16 -14.77
N GLU A 105 10.89 12.56 -15.61
CA GLU A 105 10.54 13.08 -16.93
C GLU A 105 9.10 13.55 -16.90
N PRO A 106 8.84 14.82 -17.18
CA PRO A 106 7.48 15.25 -17.36
C PRO A 106 6.88 14.46 -18.51
N ALA A 107 5.81 13.74 -18.25
CA ALA A 107 4.90 13.28 -19.27
C ALA A 107 4.44 14.53 -20.02
N GLY A 108 5.08 14.88 -21.15
CA GLY A 108 4.84 16.11 -21.89
C GLY A 108 4.90 17.37 -20.99
N LYS A 109 5.89 18.21 -21.16
CA LYS A 109 5.99 19.48 -20.41
C LYS A 109 4.67 20.26 -20.52
N GLY A 110 3.91 20.31 -19.43
CA GLY A 110 2.69 21.09 -19.35
C GLY A 110 1.39 20.35 -19.66
N GLU A 111 1.41 19.05 -19.95
CA GLU A 111 0.18 18.26 -20.03
C GLU A 111 -0.39 17.97 -18.63
N PRO A 112 -1.71 18.09 -18.44
CA PRO A 112 -2.33 17.72 -17.19
C PRO A 112 -2.14 16.23 -16.92
N LEU A 113 -1.88 15.86 -15.67
CA LEU A 113 -1.81 14.47 -15.25
C LEU A 113 -3.20 13.84 -15.32
N ASN A 114 -3.24 12.57 -15.67
CA ASN A 114 -4.40 11.70 -15.60
C ASN A 114 -3.99 10.39 -14.93
N ILE A 115 -4.05 10.38 -13.61
CA ILE A 115 -3.63 9.25 -12.80
C ILE A 115 -4.80 8.27 -12.68
N GLU A 116 -4.60 7.07 -13.17
CA GLU A 116 -5.61 6.01 -13.22
C GLU A 116 -5.46 5.00 -12.08
N PHE A 117 -4.22 4.83 -11.61
CA PHE A 117 -3.87 3.87 -10.58
C PHE A 117 -2.71 4.41 -9.75
N TYR A 118 -2.76 4.20 -8.45
CA TYR A 118 -1.66 4.46 -7.53
C TYR A 118 -1.66 3.41 -6.42
N LYS A 119 -0.48 2.91 -6.10
CA LYS A 119 -0.29 2.07 -4.93
C LYS A 119 1.13 2.23 -4.40
N MET A 120 1.24 2.38 -3.08
CA MET A 120 2.49 2.25 -2.36
C MET A 120 2.63 0.81 -1.86
N SER A 121 3.81 0.26 -2.02
CA SER A 121 4.23 -0.99 -1.44
C SER A 121 5.57 -0.78 -0.73
N THR A 122 6.03 -1.79 -0.01
CA THR A 122 7.21 -1.73 0.87
C THR A 122 8.45 -1.07 0.26
N HIS A 123 8.78 -1.45 -0.97
CA HIS A 123 10.03 -1.01 -1.62
C HIS A 123 9.81 0.08 -2.67
N GLY A 124 8.66 0.68 -2.72
CA GLY A 124 8.39 1.77 -3.62
C GLY A 124 6.92 1.94 -3.96
N GLU A 125 6.64 3.00 -4.68
CA GLU A 125 5.32 3.30 -5.19
C GLU A 125 5.28 3.15 -6.71
N LEU A 126 4.10 2.83 -7.21
CA LEU A 126 3.81 2.77 -8.62
C LEU A 126 2.51 3.51 -8.90
N PHE A 127 2.50 4.30 -9.95
CA PHE A 127 1.27 4.89 -10.46
C PHE A 127 1.23 4.81 -11.99
N VAL A 128 0.02 4.81 -12.52
CA VAL A 128 -0.24 4.84 -13.95
C VAL A 128 -0.81 6.20 -14.30
N ASN A 129 -0.14 6.89 -15.21
CA ASN A 129 -0.54 8.19 -15.73
C ASN A 129 -0.69 8.10 -17.25
N SER A 130 -1.90 8.33 -17.76
CA SER A 130 -2.21 8.27 -19.19
C SER A 130 -1.68 6.98 -19.85
N GLY A 131 -1.93 5.84 -19.22
CA GLY A 131 -1.54 4.52 -19.69
C GLY A 131 -0.07 4.16 -19.50
N LYS A 132 0.75 5.04 -18.89
CA LYS A 132 2.18 4.77 -18.63
C LYS A 132 2.41 4.55 -17.14
N ALA A 133 3.11 3.48 -16.82
CA ALA A 133 3.51 3.18 -15.46
C ALA A 133 4.78 3.94 -15.05
N TYR A 134 4.74 4.51 -13.88
CA TYR A 134 5.85 5.22 -13.24
C TYR A 134 6.12 4.60 -11.89
N CYS A 135 7.38 4.41 -11.55
CA CYS A 135 7.76 3.89 -10.24
C CYS A 135 8.73 4.84 -9.53
N ALA A 136 8.57 4.94 -8.23
CA ALA A 136 9.50 5.62 -7.34
C ALA A 136 10.05 4.61 -6.34
N PRO A 137 11.28 4.16 -6.51
CA PRO A 137 11.90 3.24 -5.56
C PRO A 137 12.17 3.90 -4.21
N MET A 138 12.36 5.22 -4.22
CA MET A 138 12.64 6.04 -3.03
C MET A 138 12.25 7.50 -3.30
N ASP A 139 11.90 8.22 -2.26
CA ASP A 139 11.81 9.70 -2.19
C ASP A 139 11.37 10.50 -3.43
N GLY A 140 10.31 10.06 -4.10
CA GLY A 140 9.59 10.93 -5.02
C GLY A 140 10.18 11.06 -6.43
N PHE A 141 11.21 10.31 -6.79
CA PHE A 141 11.69 10.24 -8.17
C PHE A 141 10.98 9.12 -8.91
N CYS A 142 10.12 9.50 -9.83
CA CYS A 142 9.37 8.56 -10.63
C CYS A 142 9.90 8.54 -12.07
N VAL A 143 10.17 7.36 -12.57
CA VAL A 143 10.61 7.14 -13.95
C VAL A 143 9.63 6.22 -14.66
N PRO A 144 9.29 6.51 -15.93
CA PRO A 144 8.47 5.60 -16.71
C PRO A 144 9.24 4.33 -17.04
N PHE A 145 8.54 3.23 -17.18
CA PHE A 145 9.11 2.01 -17.71
C PHE A 145 8.19 1.34 -18.71
N SER A 146 8.77 0.61 -19.64
CA SER A 146 8.05 -0.17 -20.61
C SER A 146 8.40 -1.65 -20.48
N VAL A 147 7.48 -2.51 -20.88
CA VAL A 147 7.61 -3.95 -20.71
C VAL A 147 8.37 -4.62 -21.86
N LYS A 148 8.18 -4.18 -23.08
CA LYS A 148 8.68 -4.88 -24.28
C LYS A 148 9.57 -4.02 -25.15
N LYS A 149 9.06 -2.88 -25.54
CA LYS A 149 9.74 -1.88 -26.37
C LYS A 149 9.43 -0.51 -25.81
N GLU A 150 10.22 0.47 -26.18
CA GLU A 150 10.06 1.86 -25.71
C GLU A 150 8.66 2.45 -25.91
N SER A 151 7.89 1.92 -26.85
CA SER A 151 6.54 2.37 -27.17
C SER A 151 5.42 1.48 -26.59
N GLU A 152 5.74 0.36 -25.94
CA GLU A 152 4.75 -0.55 -25.39
C GLU A 152 4.76 -0.49 -23.87
N PHE A 153 3.63 -0.10 -23.27
CA PHE A 153 3.46 -0.01 -21.83
C PHE A 153 2.51 -1.09 -21.31
N PRO A 154 2.77 -1.67 -20.13
CA PRO A 154 1.85 -2.63 -19.55
C PRO A 154 0.56 -1.95 -19.07
N ALA A 155 -0.57 -2.63 -19.24
CA ALA A 155 -1.84 -2.24 -18.66
C ALA A 155 -1.93 -2.77 -17.22
N ILE A 156 -1.29 -2.09 -16.28
CA ILE A 156 -1.17 -2.54 -14.90
C ILE A 156 -2.51 -2.46 -14.19
N SER A 157 -3.00 -3.59 -13.69
CA SER A 157 -4.22 -3.69 -12.89
C SER A 157 -3.95 -4.01 -11.41
N ALA A 158 -2.77 -4.54 -11.09
CA ALA A 158 -2.36 -4.82 -9.72
C ALA A 158 -0.85 -4.70 -9.58
N TYR A 159 -0.40 -4.29 -8.41
CA TYR A 159 1.00 -4.07 -8.08
C TYR A 159 1.30 -4.45 -6.63
N GLY A 160 2.46 -5.05 -6.42
CA GLY A 160 3.09 -5.23 -5.12
C GLY A 160 4.61 -5.21 -5.27
N SER A 161 5.32 -4.96 -4.19
CA SER A 161 6.77 -5.05 -4.19
C SER A 161 7.25 -6.36 -3.56
N TYR A 162 8.48 -6.71 -3.85
CA TYR A 162 9.22 -7.75 -3.16
C TYR A 162 10.66 -7.25 -2.94
N GLY A 163 11.45 -7.96 -2.16
CA GLY A 163 12.76 -7.52 -1.67
C GLY A 163 13.76 -6.96 -2.70
N GLY A 164 13.47 -5.83 -3.32
CA GLY A 164 14.32 -5.13 -4.30
C GLY A 164 13.70 -5.00 -5.68
N GLY A 165 12.43 -5.35 -5.87
CA GLY A 165 11.77 -5.25 -7.15
C GLY A 165 10.27 -5.00 -7.09
N PHE A 166 9.67 -4.92 -8.27
CA PHE A 166 8.26 -4.69 -8.49
C PHE A 166 7.64 -5.91 -9.15
N LEU A 167 6.52 -6.35 -8.59
CA LEU A 167 5.66 -7.37 -9.17
C LEU A 167 4.34 -6.73 -9.57
N PHE A 168 3.92 -6.93 -10.79
CA PHE A 168 2.67 -6.38 -11.28
C PHE A 168 1.99 -7.33 -12.27
N PHE A 169 0.70 -7.12 -12.46
CA PHE A 169 -0.09 -7.85 -13.42
C PHE A 169 -0.46 -6.94 -14.59
N ASP A 170 -0.13 -7.40 -15.79
CA ASP A 170 -0.52 -6.76 -17.03
C ASP A 170 -1.83 -7.38 -17.53
N SER A 171 -2.91 -6.60 -17.43
CA SER A 171 -4.25 -7.06 -17.80
C SER A 171 -4.43 -7.21 -19.31
N GLU A 172 -3.61 -6.57 -20.14
CA GLU A 172 -3.67 -6.71 -21.60
C GLU A 172 -3.03 -8.02 -22.07
N SER A 173 -1.80 -8.30 -21.64
CA SER A 173 -1.15 -9.58 -21.94
C SER A 173 -1.58 -10.72 -21.00
N HIS A 174 -2.33 -10.40 -19.97
CA HIS A 174 -2.89 -11.32 -18.97
C HIS A 174 -1.84 -12.20 -18.31
N ARG A 175 -0.79 -11.58 -17.78
CA ARG A 175 0.34 -12.25 -17.15
C ARG A 175 0.98 -11.41 -16.06
N PHE A 176 1.73 -12.08 -15.18
CA PHE A 176 2.58 -11.41 -14.22
C PHE A 176 3.89 -10.98 -14.86
N LEU A 177 4.34 -9.80 -14.48
CA LEU A 177 5.61 -9.25 -14.89
C LEU A 177 6.36 -8.77 -13.64
N SER A 178 7.67 -8.85 -13.68
CA SER A 178 8.52 -8.25 -12.67
C SER A 178 9.42 -7.19 -13.26
N ALA A 179 9.75 -6.23 -12.45
CA ALA A 179 10.80 -5.28 -12.72
C ALA A 179 11.76 -5.31 -11.53
N SER A 180 13.00 -5.69 -11.77
CA SER A 180 14.05 -5.40 -10.81
C SER A 180 14.37 -3.90 -10.86
N ILE A 181 14.83 -3.33 -9.75
CA ILE A 181 15.46 -2.02 -9.74
C ILE A 181 16.95 -2.27 -10.07
N PRO A 182 17.36 -2.23 -11.36
CA PRO A 182 18.74 -2.54 -11.72
C PRO A 182 19.63 -1.50 -11.09
N GLY A 183 20.58 -1.95 -10.33
CA GLY A 183 21.48 -1.03 -9.68
C GLY A 183 20.78 -0.16 -8.63
N TYR A 184 19.89 -0.74 -7.81
CA TYR A 184 19.43 -0.07 -6.61
C TYR A 184 20.60 0.48 -5.81
N TYR A 185 21.68 -0.27 -5.76
CA TYR A 185 22.96 0.17 -5.20
C TYR A 185 23.57 1.32 -6.01
N ASP A 186 23.57 1.23 -7.32
CA ASP A 186 24.07 2.28 -8.21
C ASP A 186 23.21 3.53 -8.15
N TYR A 187 21.89 3.39 -8.01
CA TYR A 187 20.97 4.50 -7.79
C TYR A 187 21.31 5.23 -6.50
N MET A 188 21.55 4.49 -5.43
CA MET A 188 21.96 5.03 -4.14
C MET A 188 23.30 5.76 -4.24
N MET A 189 24.27 5.16 -4.90
CA MET A 189 25.58 5.76 -5.11
C MET A 189 25.53 6.97 -6.02
N ASN A 190 24.68 6.95 -7.06
CA ASN A 190 24.48 8.11 -7.93
C ASN A 190 23.74 9.25 -7.24
N GLN A 191 22.81 8.96 -6.34
CA GLN A 191 22.22 9.97 -5.45
C GLN A 191 23.32 10.62 -4.59
N ALA A 192 24.17 9.79 -3.99
CA ALA A 192 25.30 10.26 -3.19
C ALA A 192 26.27 11.16 -3.98
N THR A 193 26.42 10.92 -5.27
CA THR A 193 27.30 11.72 -6.15
C THR A 193 26.57 12.87 -6.83
N GLN A 194 25.30 13.14 -6.50
CA GLN A 194 24.45 14.17 -7.13
C GLN A 194 24.23 13.99 -8.65
N ASN A 195 24.45 12.80 -9.14
CA ASN A 195 24.32 12.51 -10.57
C ASN A 195 22.94 11.92 -10.93
N ILE A 196 21.91 12.38 -10.24
CA ILE A 196 20.51 11.90 -10.35
C ILE A 196 19.98 12.00 -11.79
N ARG A 197 20.29 13.09 -12.50
CA ARG A 197 19.81 13.31 -13.86
C ARG A 197 20.31 12.24 -14.83
N ASN A 198 21.58 11.86 -14.74
CA ASN A 198 22.15 10.85 -15.61
C ASN A 198 21.64 9.45 -15.28
N TYR A 199 21.35 9.22 -14.01
CA TYR A 199 20.81 7.92 -13.58
C TYR A 199 19.35 7.74 -14.02
N GLY A 200 18.51 8.75 -13.87
CA GLY A 200 17.12 8.72 -14.34
C GLY A 200 17.03 8.49 -15.85
N THR A 201 17.92 9.10 -16.63
CA THR A 201 18.00 8.85 -18.08
C THR A 201 18.39 7.41 -18.37
N LYS A 202 19.30 6.84 -17.61
CA LYS A 202 19.66 5.41 -17.75
C LYS A 202 18.53 4.47 -17.33
N TRP A 203 17.69 4.88 -16.41
CA TRP A 203 16.53 4.09 -15.98
C TRP A 203 15.46 4.00 -17.07
N SER A 204 15.22 5.09 -17.79
CA SER A 204 14.31 5.10 -18.93
C SER A 204 14.81 4.20 -20.09
N ASP A 205 16.13 4.07 -20.22
CA ASP A 205 16.77 3.27 -21.25
C ASP A 205 16.92 1.79 -20.85
N GLN A 206 16.88 1.48 -19.57
CA GLN A 206 16.98 0.11 -19.11
C GLN A 206 15.61 -0.57 -19.23
N LYS A 207 15.58 -1.74 -19.78
CA LYS A 207 14.40 -2.62 -19.78
C LYS A 207 14.33 -3.30 -18.43
N PRO A 208 13.66 -2.73 -17.44
CA PRO A 208 13.69 -3.29 -16.09
C PRO A 208 12.78 -4.51 -15.93
N VAL A 209 12.12 -4.96 -17.00
CA VAL A 209 11.09 -5.98 -16.91
C VAL A 209 11.57 -7.27 -17.50
N SER A 210 11.65 -8.28 -16.67
CA SER A 210 11.73 -9.67 -17.09
C SER A 210 10.43 -10.38 -16.75
N THR A 211 10.00 -11.26 -17.63
CA THR A 211 8.97 -12.23 -17.29
C THR A 211 9.59 -13.31 -16.42
N TYR A 212 8.83 -13.81 -15.46
CA TYR A 212 9.30 -14.94 -14.67
C TYR A 212 9.47 -16.16 -15.55
N SER A 213 10.60 -16.82 -15.41
CA SER A 213 10.68 -18.21 -15.79
C SER A 213 10.32 -19.06 -14.57
N MET A 214 9.43 -20.03 -14.75
CA MET A 214 9.28 -21.06 -13.74
C MET A 214 10.61 -21.80 -13.59
N SER A 215 11.05 -22.06 -12.36
CA SER A 215 12.09 -23.06 -12.17
C SER A 215 11.53 -24.39 -12.65
N ASP A 216 12.32 -25.16 -13.37
CA ASP A 216 11.93 -26.47 -13.91
C ASP A 216 11.46 -27.47 -12.84
N GLU A 217 11.64 -27.15 -11.57
CA GLU A 217 11.32 -27.98 -10.41
C GLU A 217 9.94 -27.72 -9.80
N SER A 218 9.27 -26.61 -10.12
CA SER A 218 7.99 -26.27 -9.50
C SER A 218 6.89 -26.10 -10.54
N ASN A 219 6.21 -27.14 -10.92
CA ASN A 219 4.99 -27.07 -11.74
C ASN A 219 3.78 -26.45 -11.00
N LEU A 220 3.99 -25.43 -10.16
CA LEU A 220 2.95 -24.88 -9.32
C LEU A 220 1.99 -23.97 -10.08
N PHE A 221 2.53 -23.10 -10.90
CA PHE A 221 1.79 -22.29 -11.87
C PHE A 221 2.77 -21.59 -12.82
N ASP A 222 2.27 -21.24 -14.01
CA ASP A 222 3.04 -20.47 -15.00
C ASP A 222 2.61 -18.99 -14.93
N PRO A 223 3.49 -18.07 -14.51
CA PRO A 223 3.16 -16.66 -14.40
C PRO A 223 2.90 -15.99 -15.75
N ASP A 224 3.37 -16.57 -16.85
CA ASP A 224 3.15 -16.08 -18.21
C ASP A 224 1.82 -16.56 -18.81
N VAL A 225 1.19 -17.57 -18.19
CA VAL A 225 -0.05 -18.19 -18.69
C VAL A 225 -1.05 -18.29 -17.54
N ILE A 226 -1.74 -17.20 -17.28
CA ILE A 226 -2.79 -17.14 -16.26
C ILE A 226 -4.15 -17.41 -16.91
N ASP A 227 -4.99 -18.19 -16.23
CA ASP A 227 -6.35 -18.46 -16.67
C ASP A 227 -7.08 -17.15 -17.02
N PRO A 228 -7.52 -16.98 -18.27
CA PRO A 228 -8.13 -15.74 -18.73
C PRO A 228 -9.46 -15.39 -18.03
N SER A 229 -10.08 -16.36 -17.35
CA SER A 229 -11.28 -16.11 -16.55
C SER A 229 -10.99 -15.42 -15.22
N LEU A 230 -9.73 -15.40 -14.77
CA LEU A 230 -9.32 -14.81 -13.50
C LEU A 230 -9.06 -13.31 -13.66
N GLU A 231 -9.63 -12.53 -12.77
CA GLU A 231 -9.29 -11.12 -12.55
C GLU A 231 -8.37 -11.01 -11.35
N ILE A 232 -7.26 -10.29 -11.50
CA ILE A 232 -6.33 -10.03 -10.39
C ILE A 232 -6.80 -8.77 -9.68
N HIS A 233 -7.17 -8.90 -8.42
CA HIS A 233 -7.72 -7.80 -7.62
C HIS A 233 -6.65 -6.98 -6.94
N ASP A 234 -5.62 -7.62 -6.40
CA ASP A 234 -4.54 -6.96 -5.68
C ASP A 234 -3.31 -7.87 -5.57
N ILE A 235 -2.18 -7.27 -5.25
CA ILE A 235 -0.96 -7.97 -4.86
C ILE A 235 -0.52 -7.38 -3.53
N VAL A 236 -0.47 -8.19 -2.48
CA VAL A 236 -0.08 -7.76 -1.14
C VAL A 236 1.21 -8.47 -0.72
N THR A 237 2.03 -7.77 0.05
CA THR A 237 3.32 -8.28 0.52
C THR A 237 3.21 -8.64 1.99
N GLY A 238 3.66 -9.83 2.35
CA GLY A 238 3.58 -10.34 3.69
C GLY A 238 4.68 -11.37 3.99
N GLY A 239 4.48 -12.10 5.08
CA GLY A 239 5.47 -13.04 5.58
C GLY A 239 6.63 -12.35 6.31
N ASN A 240 7.41 -13.13 7.02
CA ASN A 240 8.53 -12.61 7.79
C ASN A 240 9.51 -11.86 6.87
N TRP A 241 9.81 -10.61 7.18
CA TRP A 241 10.65 -9.71 6.38
C TRP A 241 10.13 -9.39 4.97
N GLY A 242 8.83 -9.60 4.70
CA GLY A 242 8.25 -9.36 3.38
C GLY A 242 8.72 -10.30 2.30
N ASN A 243 9.03 -11.54 2.69
CA ASN A 243 9.58 -12.55 1.79
C ASN A 243 8.56 -13.08 0.76
N PHE A 244 7.29 -12.74 0.91
CA PHE A 244 6.23 -13.25 0.05
C PHE A 244 5.35 -12.14 -0.50
N ALA A 245 5.05 -12.24 -1.79
CA ALA A 245 3.99 -11.49 -2.43
C ALA A 245 2.84 -12.44 -2.77
N TYR A 246 1.63 -12.01 -2.47
CA TYR A 246 0.40 -12.75 -2.73
C TYR A 246 -0.45 -12.00 -3.74
N ALA A 247 -0.62 -12.58 -4.93
CA ALA A 247 -1.52 -12.06 -5.94
C ALA A 247 -2.89 -12.72 -5.77
N ILE A 248 -3.91 -11.92 -5.57
CA ILE A 248 -5.25 -12.35 -5.22
C ILE A 248 -6.15 -12.22 -6.45
N ALA A 249 -6.70 -13.35 -6.88
CA ALA A 249 -7.52 -13.45 -8.07
C ALA A 249 -8.86 -14.14 -7.80
N SER A 250 -9.82 -13.89 -8.67
CA SER A 250 -11.06 -14.65 -8.74
C SER A 250 -11.66 -14.57 -10.14
N PRO A 251 -12.53 -15.50 -10.53
CA PRO A 251 -13.45 -15.27 -11.62
C PRO A 251 -14.34 -14.06 -11.32
N ARG A 252 -14.80 -13.36 -12.33
CA ARG A 252 -15.71 -12.24 -12.17
C ARG A 252 -16.98 -12.68 -11.41
N ASN A 253 -17.31 -11.95 -10.34
CA ASN A 253 -18.37 -12.31 -9.39
C ASN A 253 -18.22 -13.72 -8.79
N GLY A 254 -16.98 -14.23 -8.76
CA GLY A 254 -16.69 -15.56 -8.27
C GLY A 254 -16.82 -15.68 -6.75
N LYS A 255 -17.05 -16.91 -6.29
CA LYS A 255 -17.14 -17.28 -4.87
C LYS A 255 -15.93 -18.10 -4.40
N GLU A 256 -14.85 -18.00 -5.14
CA GLU A 256 -13.60 -18.67 -4.86
C GLU A 256 -12.44 -17.74 -5.17
N LEU A 257 -11.49 -17.64 -4.25
CA LEU A 257 -10.23 -16.95 -4.50
C LEU A 257 -9.20 -17.95 -5.02
N THR A 258 -8.43 -17.51 -6.00
CA THR A 258 -7.15 -18.10 -6.36
C THR A 258 -6.04 -17.15 -5.90
N VAL A 259 -5.11 -17.63 -5.10
CA VAL A 259 -3.99 -16.83 -4.61
C VAL A 259 -2.69 -17.42 -5.11
N PHE A 260 -1.93 -16.61 -5.84
CA PHE A 260 -0.60 -16.94 -6.33
C PHE A 260 0.44 -16.38 -5.35
N LYS A 261 1.23 -17.25 -4.76
CA LYS A 261 2.30 -16.88 -3.84
C LYS A 261 3.63 -16.86 -4.58
N PHE A 262 4.32 -15.73 -4.49
CA PHE A 262 5.68 -15.54 -4.98
C PHE A 262 6.64 -15.42 -3.81
N SER A 263 7.77 -16.12 -3.88
CA SER A 263 8.87 -15.97 -2.94
C SER A 263 9.85 -14.91 -3.44
N ALA A 264 10.29 -14.04 -2.56
CA ALA A 264 11.14 -12.89 -2.85
C ALA A 264 12.59 -13.07 -2.35
N GLN A 265 13.08 -14.29 -2.23
CA GLN A 265 14.41 -14.56 -1.67
C GLN A 265 15.56 -14.19 -2.60
N ASP A 266 15.31 -14.14 -3.91
CA ASP A 266 16.31 -13.85 -4.94
C ASP A 266 15.93 -12.58 -5.70
N GLU A 267 16.82 -12.13 -6.60
CA GLU A 267 16.56 -10.97 -7.47
C GLU A 267 15.29 -11.14 -8.33
N ASP A 268 15.00 -12.39 -8.74
CA ASP A 268 13.79 -12.74 -9.46
C ASP A 268 12.83 -13.49 -8.53
N PRO A 269 11.55 -13.11 -8.47
CA PRO A 269 10.58 -13.82 -7.64
C PRO A 269 10.29 -15.21 -8.21
N ILE A 270 10.11 -16.15 -7.27
CA ILE A 270 9.85 -17.56 -7.60
C ILE A 270 8.38 -17.87 -7.34
N CYS A 271 7.74 -18.59 -8.26
CA CYS A 271 6.40 -19.14 -8.06
C CYS A 271 6.42 -20.17 -6.93
N ALA A 272 5.96 -19.82 -5.74
CA ALA A 272 6.12 -20.61 -4.54
C ALA A 272 4.93 -21.51 -4.21
N ALA A 273 3.71 -21.05 -4.48
CA ALA A 273 2.49 -21.80 -4.22
C ALA A 273 1.28 -21.21 -4.96
N GLN A 274 0.25 -22.01 -5.09
CA GLN A 274 -1.08 -21.57 -5.52
C GLN A 274 -2.11 -22.12 -4.56
N TYR A 275 -3.05 -21.28 -4.16
CA TYR A 275 -4.11 -21.63 -3.22
C TYR A 275 -5.48 -21.40 -3.84
N THR A 276 -6.44 -22.21 -3.45
CA THR A 276 -7.85 -22.06 -3.80
C THR A 276 -8.66 -21.98 -2.51
N ILE A 277 -9.41 -20.89 -2.32
CA ILE A 277 -10.15 -20.60 -1.09
C ILE A 277 -11.62 -20.38 -1.44
N ALA A 278 -12.49 -21.24 -0.92
CA ALA A 278 -13.93 -21.01 -1.00
C ALA A 278 -14.34 -19.84 -0.10
N LEU A 279 -15.12 -18.93 -0.64
CA LEU A 279 -15.61 -17.75 0.07
C LEU A 279 -17.04 -17.96 0.56
N PRO A 280 -17.43 -17.36 1.71
CA PRO A 280 -18.82 -17.27 2.12
C PRO A 280 -19.69 -16.67 1.01
N SER A 281 -20.95 -17.11 0.94
CA SER A 281 -21.86 -16.72 -0.15
C SER A 281 -22.17 -15.21 -0.22
N GLU A 282 -22.09 -14.52 0.93
CA GLU A 282 -22.33 -13.10 1.06
C GLU A 282 -21.15 -12.23 0.61
N VAL A 283 -19.97 -12.79 0.40
CA VAL A 283 -18.77 -12.05 0.02
C VAL A 283 -18.87 -11.53 -1.41
N ASN A 284 -18.60 -10.23 -1.57
CA ASN A 284 -18.39 -9.59 -2.86
C ASN A 284 -16.92 -9.23 -3.04
N VAL A 285 -16.22 -9.97 -3.88
CA VAL A 285 -14.78 -9.81 -4.13
C VAL A 285 -14.49 -8.54 -4.94
N GLU A 286 -15.42 -8.10 -5.77
CA GLU A 286 -15.23 -6.96 -6.70
C GLU A 286 -14.98 -5.64 -5.94
N THR A 287 -15.51 -5.51 -4.74
CA THR A 287 -15.35 -4.33 -3.88
C THR A 287 -14.43 -4.57 -2.70
N ALA A 288 -13.88 -5.77 -2.56
CA ALA A 288 -13.01 -6.14 -1.46
C ALA A 288 -11.70 -5.36 -1.45
N LYS A 289 -11.19 -5.09 -0.24
CA LYS A 289 -9.85 -4.58 0.02
C LYS A 289 -9.03 -5.68 0.68
N PHE A 290 -7.73 -5.67 0.43
CA PHE A 290 -6.82 -6.70 0.93
C PHE A 290 -5.63 -6.06 1.64
N ALA A 291 -5.13 -6.75 2.66
CA ALA A 291 -3.92 -6.36 3.37
C ALA A 291 -3.16 -7.60 3.85
N ALA A 292 -1.86 -7.45 4.00
CA ALA A 292 -0.98 -8.42 4.64
C ALA A 292 0.07 -7.68 5.47
N SER A 293 0.75 -8.38 6.37
CA SER A 293 1.75 -7.80 7.27
C SER A 293 2.93 -8.74 7.47
N TYR A 294 4.11 -8.17 7.65
CA TYR A 294 5.35 -8.88 7.98
C TYR A 294 5.34 -9.50 9.40
N ALA A 295 4.45 -9.04 10.26
CA ALA A 295 4.29 -9.57 11.60
C ALA A 295 3.81 -11.02 11.65
N TYR A 296 3.27 -11.53 10.53
CA TYR A 296 2.74 -12.88 10.45
C TYR A 296 3.68 -13.81 9.69
N THR A 297 4.12 -14.88 10.34
CA THR A 297 4.89 -15.97 9.72
C THR A 297 4.01 -16.94 8.95
N ALA A 298 2.75 -17.06 9.33
CA ALA A 298 1.76 -17.83 8.61
C ALA A 298 1.29 -17.13 7.34
N ASN A 299 0.81 -17.89 6.36
CA ASN A 299 0.27 -17.36 5.12
C ASN A 299 -1.15 -16.79 5.33
N LEU A 300 -1.22 -15.58 5.82
CA LEU A 300 -2.46 -14.87 6.15
C LEU A 300 -2.65 -13.65 5.26
N ILE A 301 -3.88 -13.50 4.77
CA ILE A 301 -4.35 -12.30 4.08
C ILE A 301 -5.63 -11.84 4.78
N PHE A 302 -5.80 -10.53 4.88
CA PHE A 302 -7.02 -9.92 5.41
C PHE A 302 -7.81 -9.33 4.26
N MET A 303 -9.13 -9.54 4.28
CA MET A 303 -10.03 -9.15 3.19
C MET A 303 -11.28 -8.50 3.75
N THR A 304 -11.78 -7.47 3.09
CA THR A 304 -13.08 -6.87 3.40
C THR A 304 -14.16 -7.31 2.43
N SER A 305 -15.39 -7.32 2.90
CA SER A 305 -16.58 -7.41 2.07
C SER A 305 -17.74 -6.70 2.76
N GLY A 306 -18.27 -5.65 2.14
CA GLY A 306 -19.29 -4.81 2.76
C GLY A 306 -18.80 -4.23 4.09
N ASN A 307 -19.54 -4.48 5.16
CA ASN A 307 -19.21 -4.04 6.52
C ASN A 307 -18.40 -5.08 7.33
N LYS A 308 -17.88 -6.12 6.68
CA LYS A 308 -17.19 -7.23 7.34
C LYS A 308 -15.71 -7.33 6.96
N LEU A 309 -14.92 -7.79 7.91
CA LEU A 309 -13.52 -8.15 7.76
C LEU A 309 -13.34 -9.64 7.95
N TYR A 310 -12.60 -10.25 7.04
CA TYR A 310 -12.24 -11.68 7.06
C TYR A 310 -10.73 -11.85 7.17
N ARG A 311 -10.30 -12.91 7.86
CA ARG A 311 -8.97 -13.47 7.73
C ARG A 311 -9.02 -14.65 6.77
N ILE A 312 -8.15 -14.63 5.78
CA ILE A 312 -7.93 -15.73 4.85
C ILE A 312 -6.70 -16.52 5.32
N ASP A 313 -6.91 -17.71 5.82
CA ASP A 313 -5.84 -18.64 6.14
C ASP A 313 -5.57 -19.50 4.92
N LEU A 314 -4.50 -19.20 4.20
CA LEU A 314 -4.20 -19.84 2.92
C LEU A 314 -3.87 -21.32 3.09
N ASP A 315 -3.10 -21.68 4.10
CA ASP A 315 -2.68 -23.07 4.31
C ASP A 315 -3.85 -23.97 4.72
N ARG A 316 -4.84 -23.42 5.41
CA ARG A 316 -6.07 -24.13 5.82
C ARG A 316 -7.20 -24.00 4.81
N GLY A 317 -7.05 -23.14 3.81
CA GLY A 317 -8.08 -22.88 2.79
C GLY A 317 -9.37 -22.29 3.36
N ARG A 318 -9.28 -21.40 4.34
CA ARG A 318 -10.45 -20.87 5.07
C ARG A 318 -10.49 -19.36 5.07
N ALA A 319 -11.72 -18.84 4.89
CA ALA A 319 -12.07 -17.46 5.19
C ALA A 319 -12.85 -17.41 6.51
N ILE A 320 -12.35 -16.66 7.48
CA ILE A 320 -12.91 -16.57 8.84
C ILE A 320 -13.31 -15.11 9.09
N GLU A 321 -14.58 -14.87 9.43
CA GLU A 321 -15.05 -13.55 9.82
C GLU A 321 -14.38 -13.11 11.13
N LEU A 322 -13.76 -11.95 11.12
CA LEU A 322 -13.07 -11.37 12.28
C LEU A 322 -13.86 -10.26 12.95
N TYR A 323 -14.47 -9.41 12.14
CA TYR A 323 -15.13 -8.19 12.62
C TYR A 323 -16.28 -7.81 11.70
N THR A 324 -17.34 -7.28 12.29
CA THR A 324 -18.47 -6.69 11.59
C THR A 324 -18.76 -5.31 12.18
N TYR A 325 -18.84 -4.29 11.33
CA TYR A 325 -19.32 -2.98 11.74
C TYR A 325 -20.84 -3.00 11.81
N GLU A 326 -21.38 -3.20 13.02
CA GLU A 326 -22.80 -3.50 13.22
C GLU A 326 -23.69 -2.24 13.31
N THR A 327 -23.10 -1.07 13.55
CA THR A 327 -23.85 0.19 13.72
C THR A 327 -24.65 0.56 12.48
N ASP A 328 -24.13 0.26 11.30
CA ASP A 328 -24.80 0.41 10.01
C ASP A 328 -24.52 -0.81 9.13
N PRO A 329 -25.49 -1.74 8.98
CA PRO A 329 -25.32 -2.92 8.14
C PRO A 329 -25.05 -2.62 6.66
N SER A 330 -25.42 -1.42 6.19
CA SER A 330 -25.19 -0.98 4.80
C SER A 330 -23.81 -0.33 4.60
N ALA A 331 -23.04 -0.14 5.70
CA ALA A 331 -21.72 0.46 5.64
C ALA A 331 -20.76 -0.36 4.77
N GLN A 332 -19.83 0.34 4.14
CA GLN A 332 -18.81 -0.26 3.27
C GLN A 332 -17.42 0.06 3.82
N ILE A 333 -16.62 -0.96 4.01
CA ILE A 333 -15.20 -0.80 4.31
C ILE A 333 -14.50 -0.53 2.96
N VAL A 334 -13.95 0.67 2.81
CA VAL A 334 -13.36 1.14 1.56
C VAL A 334 -11.83 1.25 1.61
N ALA A 335 -11.25 1.14 2.80
CA ALA A 335 -9.82 1.13 3.00
C ALA A 335 -9.43 0.14 4.10
N LEU A 336 -8.32 -0.55 3.91
CA LEU A 336 -7.80 -1.55 4.84
C LEU A 336 -6.28 -1.46 4.85
N LYS A 337 -5.71 -1.01 5.97
CA LYS A 337 -4.25 -0.87 6.10
C LYS A 337 -3.78 -1.14 7.52
N PHE A 338 -2.68 -1.86 7.64
CA PHE A 338 -1.95 -1.94 8.89
C PHE A 338 -1.31 -0.59 9.22
N LYS A 339 -1.16 -0.28 10.50
CA LYS A 339 -0.37 0.89 10.92
C LYS A 339 1.02 0.83 10.33
N ASP A 340 1.63 -0.35 10.38
CA ASP A 340 2.91 -0.63 9.76
C ASP A 340 2.98 -2.08 9.29
N SER A 341 2.69 -2.30 8.01
CA SER A 341 2.74 -3.64 7.42
C SER A 341 4.15 -4.23 7.36
N GLU A 342 5.19 -3.42 7.53
CA GLU A 342 6.60 -3.83 7.48
C GLU A 342 7.19 -4.13 8.86
N SER A 343 6.45 -3.85 9.92
CA SER A 343 6.89 -4.15 11.27
C SER A 343 6.90 -5.66 11.48
N VAL A 344 8.10 -6.20 11.67
CA VAL A 344 8.28 -7.59 12.05
C VAL A 344 8.00 -7.76 13.54
N ARG A 345 7.60 -8.95 13.93
CA ARG A 345 7.47 -9.30 15.34
C ARG A 345 8.87 -9.32 15.96
N GLU A 346 9.16 -8.38 16.85
CA GLU A 346 10.34 -8.46 17.73
C GLU A 346 10.04 -9.50 18.81
N GLU A 347 10.90 -10.52 18.92
CA GLU A 347 10.79 -11.55 19.98
C GLU A 347 11.28 -11.03 21.34
N ASP A 348 11.98 -9.90 21.36
CA ASP A 348 12.49 -9.29 22.58
C ASP A 348 11.44 -8.35 23.17
N ASP A 349 10.59 -8.91 24.02
CA ASP A 349 9.99 -8.15 25.10
C ASP A 349 11.15 -7.71 26.00
N ASP A 350 11.46 -6.42 25.96
CA ASP A 350 12.41 -5.83 26.88
C ASP A 350 11.79 -5.92 28.28
N GLU A 351 12.04 -7.03 28.99
CA GLU A 351 11.52 -7.28 30.35
C GLU A 351 11.98 -6.20 31.34
N GLU A 352 12.98 -5.37 30.98
CA GLU A 352 13.52 -4.34 31.86
C GLU A 352 12.69 -3.04 31.91
N THR A 353 11.93 -2.68 30.90
CA THR A 353 11.21 -1.39 30.88
C THR A 353 9.71 -1.50 31.08
N GLY A 354 9.10 -2.65 30.89
CA GLY A 354 7.64 -2.83 31.00
C GLY A 354 6.81 -1.95 30.03
N GLU A 355 7.47 -1.29 29.10
CA GLU A 355 6.79 -0.50 28.06
C GLU A 355 6.28 -1.45 26.98
N TYR A 356 4.97 -1.45 26.84
CA TYR A 356 4.26 -2.15 25.79
C TYR A 356 4.61 -1.49 24.44
N LYS A 357 5.57 -2.04 23.72
CA LYS A 357 5.80 -1.62 22.33
C LYS A 357 4.53 -1.94 21.54
N GLU A 358 3.91 -0.91 21.01
CA GLU A 358 2.74 -1.06 20.16
C GLU A 358 3.07 -1.99 18.98
N LYS A 359 2.29 -3.05 18.83
CA LYS A 359 2.48 -4.03 17.75
C LYS A 359 1.92 -3.49 16.44
N LEU A 360 2.62 -2.54 15.84
CA LEU A 360 2.17 -1.81 14.65
C LEU A 360 1.82 -2.72 13.47
N GLY A 361 2.58 -3.80 13.29
CA GLY A 361 2.32 -4.81 12.27
C GLY A 361 1.10 -5.69 12.53
N MET A 362 0.46 -5.55 13.69
CA MET A 362 -0.77 -6.25 14.08
C MET A 362 -1.92 -5.26 14.39
N SER A 363 -1.71 -3.97 14.19
CA SER A 363 -2.74 -2.93 14.33
C SER A 363 -3.31 -2.60 12.95
N LEU A 364 -4.57 -2.95 12.74
CA LEU A 364 -5.25 -2.87 11.45
C LEU A 364 -6.30 -1.77 11.46
N GLY A 365 -6.19 -0.84 10.52
CA GLY A 365 -7.14 0.24 10.31
C GLY A 365 -8.14 -0.07 9.20
N LEU A 366 -9.39 0.26 9.45
CA LEU A 366 -10.51 0.16 8.53
C LEU A 366 -11.07 1.56 8.29
N GLY A 367 -11.07 2.00 7.05
CA GLY A 367 -11.83 3.18 6.61
C GLY A 367 -13.21 2.74 6.15
N ILE A 368 -14.24 3.29 6.76
CA ILE A 368 -15.63 2.85 6.58
C ILE A 368 -16.49 4.03 6.17
N ASN A 369 -17.34 3.83 5.18
CA ASN A 369 -18.40 4.77 4.83
C ASN A 369 -19.76 4.24 5.26
N THR A 370 -20.47 5.02 6.08
CA THR A 370 -21.89 4.83 6.37
C THR A 370 -22.73 5.70 5.43
N ALA A 371 -24.04 5.66 5.57
CA ALA A 371 -24.93 6.53 4.80
C ALA A 371 -24.66 8.03 5.01
N ASP A 372 -24.20 8.41 6.22
CA ASP A 372 -24.12 9.81 6.65
C ASP A 372 -22.69 10.33 6.85
N LYS A 373 -21.72 9.46 7.13
CA LYS A 373 -20.37 9.84 7.52
C LYS A 373 -19.32 8.78 7.24
N GLY A 374 -18.07 9.15 7.33
CA GLY A 374 -16.93 8.24 7.41
C GLY A 374 -16.61 7.87 8.86
N VAL A 375 -16.04 6.70 9.04
CA VAL A 375 -15.57 6.17 10.32
C VAL A 375 -14.23 5.49 10.12
N VAL A 376 -13.34 5.60 11.08
CA VAL A 376 -12.12 4.78 11.13
C VAL A 376 -12.22 3.85 12.33
N VAL A 377 -12.01 2.57 12.09
CA VAL A 377 -11.93 1.54 13.12
C VAL A 377 -10.51 1.01 13.17
N GLU A 378 -9.96 0.92 14.38
CA GLU A 378 -8.67 0.29 14.62
C GLU A 378 -8.88 -1.01 15.40
N LEU A 379 -8.28 -2.08 14.88
CA LEU A 379 -8.30 -3.40 15.50
C LEU A 379 -6.89 -3.79 15.90
N GLN A 380 -6.71 -4.15 17.18
CA GLN A 380 -5.51 -4.83 17.61
C GLN A 380 -5.69 -6.33 17.38
N LEU A 381 -4.81 -6.93 16.57
CA LEU A 381 -4.83 -8.34 16.28
C LEU A 381 -3.82 -9.10 17.14
N THR A 382 -4.05 -10.41 17.29
CA THR A 382 -3.12 -11.35 17.93
C THR A 382 -2.12 -11.90 16.94
N VAL A 383 -1.14 -12.64 17.43
CA VAL A 383 -0.15 -13.37 16.60
C VAL A 383 -0.79 -14.44 15.70
N ALA A 384 -1.99 -14.89 16.01
CA ALA A 384 -2.76 -15.81 15.17
C ALA A 384 -3.62 -15.10 14.13
N GLY A 385 -3.67 -13.75 14.15
CA GLY A 385 -4.49 -12.95 13.27
C GLY A 385 -5.96 -12.84 13.69
N ASP A 386 -6.29 -13.15 14.93
CA ASP A 386 -7.61 -12.91 15.52
C ASP A 386 -7.65 -11.50 16.14
N VAL A 387 -8.85 -10.95 16.31
CA VAL A 387 -9.00 -9.72 17.10
C VAL A 387 -8.67 -10.03 18.55
N SER A 388 -7.79 -9.22 19.15
CA SER A 388 -7.41 -9.38 20.55
C SER A 388 -8.63 -9.17 21.47
N ARG A 389 -8.62 -9.86 22.61
CA ARG A 389 -9.64 -9.73 23.67
C ARG A 389 -9.24 -8.76 24.78
N GLU A 390 -8.06 -8.14 24.65
CA GLU A 390 -7.61 -7.13 25.58
C GLU A 390 -8.48 -5.88 25.49
N GLU A 391 -8.47 -5.08 26.54
CA GLU A 391 -9.18 -3.80 26.57
C GLU A 391 -8.67 -2.89 25.44
N ASN A 392 -9.55 -2.08 24.85
CA ASN A 392 -9.26 -1.15 23.75
C ASN A 392 -8.75 -1.79 22.45
N SER A 393 -8.89 -3.11 22.28
CA SER A 393 -8.49 -3.81 21.05
C SER A 393 -9.40 -3.49 19.86
N ILE A 394 -10.58 -2.98 20.08
CA ILE A 394 -11.48 -2.45 19.06
C ILE A 394 -11.77 -1.00 19.42
N CYS A 395 -11.31 -0.09 18.58
CA CYS A 395 -11.58 1.33 18.74
C CYS A 395 -12.32 1.86 17.51
N VAL A 396 -13.51 2.39 17.73
CA VAL A 396 -14.25 3.15 16.71
C VAL A 396 -13.96 4.62 16.97
N TYR A 397 -13.19 5.25 16.09
CA TYR A 397 -12.83 6.65 16.23
C TYR A 397 -13.98 7.53 15.74
N GLU A 398 -14.67 8.16 16.67
CA GLU A 398 -15.81 9.02 16.43
C GLU A 398 -15.75 10.26 17.32
N ASP A 399 -16.13 11.39 16.75
CA ASP A 399 -16.44 12.61 17.48
C ASP A 399 -17.72 13.21 16.88
N PRO A 400 -18.83 13.28 17.64
CA PRO A 400 -20.10 13.81 17.12
C PRO A 400 -20.03 15.25 16.66
N GLU A 401 -19.05 16.03 17.15
CA GLU A 401 -18.86 17.43 16.78
C GLU A 401 -17.87 17.59 15.62
N GLN A 402 -17.05 16.57 15.35
CA GLN A 402 -15.98 16.58 14.32
C GLN A 402 -16.15 15.40 13.36
N LEU A 403 -17.17 15.45 12.52
CA LEU A 403 -17.50 14.35 11.62
C LEU A 403 -16.51 14.21 10.47
N ILE A 404 -16.01 12.99 10.28
CA ILE A 404 -15.32 12.58 9.06
C ILE A 404 -16.34 12.43 7.93
N GLY A 405 -16.02 12.94 6.74
CA GLY A 405 -16.82 12.80 5.54
C GLY A 405 -16.63 11.47 4.84
N LYS A 406 -16.87 11.44 3.53
CA LYS A 406 -16.70 10.23 2.72
C LYS A 406 -15.22 9.83 2.64
N VAL A 407 -14.87 8.71 3.25
CA VAL A 407 -13.51 8.16 3.22
C VAL A 407 -13.20 7.60 1.85
N VAL A 408 -12.02 7.91 1.34
CA VAL A 408 -11.43 7.34 0.12
C VAL A 408 -10.31 6.39 0.47
N ASP A 409 -9.41 6.80 1.37
CA ASP A 409 -8.25 6.02 1.78
C ASP A 409 -7.77 6.45 3.17
N ILE A 410 -7.00 5.60 3.83
CA ILE A 410 -6.37 5.89 5.11
C ILE A 410 -4.89 5.48 5.08
N SER A 411 -4.08 6.11 5.91
CA SER A 411 -2.70 5.69 6.15
C SER A 411 -2.23 6.17 7.51
N TYR A 412 -1.48 5.36 8.24
CA TYR A 412 -0.97 5.77 9.54
C TYR A 412 0.37 6.52 9.39
N ASN A 413 0.44 7.68 9.97
CA ASN A 413 1.64 8.51 10.06
C ASN A 413 2.26 8.35 11.43
N TYR A 414 3.55 7.98 11.49
CA TYR A 414 4.26 7.71 12.75
C TYR A 414 4.84 8.93 13.43
N GLU A 415 5.02 10.02 12.68
CA GLU A 415 5.67 11.25 13.16
C GLU A 415 4.81 12.47 13.01
#